data_0ae535bc07885708e27f90648e4382b5
#
_entry.id   0ae535bc07885708e27f90648e4382b5
#
_cell.length_a   1.000
_cell.length_b   1.000
_cell.length_c   1.000
_cell.angle_alpha   90.00
_cell.angle_beta   90.00
_cell.angle_gamma   90.00
#
_symmetry.space_group_name_H-M   'P 1'
#
loop_
_entity.id
_entity.type
_entity.pdbx_description
1 polymer ?
#
loop_
_entity_poly.entity_id
_entity_poly.type
_entity_poly.pdbx_seq_one_letter_code
_entity_poly.pdbx_strand_id
1 'polypeptide(L)'
;MAFYHMQMQQENIDTGQYQVTVSDRLNNRPIENARVRISYTGAPDSTIEEVATDSSGRTPVIELKTPPLEYSMEPVEQQPYSEYTIQIEAEGFEPKEVAGSQVLADTLSRQPTTLNVMESGETFQRIVIPPHTLFYEYPPKIEEAEIKPINENGEIVLSKVVVPEYIVVHDGPVNDSAAGNYYVRYKDYIKNVASSEIYATWPDDTIRANILAIMSFTLNRVYTEWYRNKGYDFTITSSTAYDHKWIYGRNIFASIDRIVDELFENYLSRPNVRQPILTQYCDGKQVQCRNRGWMTQWGSKALGDQGYSAIEILRTFYGNDMYINVAEAISGIPASWPGYDLDIGTSGNKVRQIQEQLNTIAEAYPAVPVVTVDGIYGPETQNSVRIFQSIFGLDQTGIVDYPTWYKIQEIYVAVSRIAELR
;
A
#
# COMPACT_ATOMS: atom_id res chain seq x y z
N MET A 1 -0.85 -20.20 25.60
CA MET A 1 -0.29 -19.69 24.33
C MET A 1 1.21 -19.96 24.37
N ALA A 2 1.66 -20.97 23.64
CA ALA A 2 3.07 -21.31 23.56
C ALA A 2 3.71 -20.39 22.52
N PHE A 3 4.51 -19.42 22.96
CA PHE A 3 5.43 -18.71 22.09
C PHE A 3 6.48 -19.73 21.63
N TYR A 4 6.42 -20.13 20.36
CA TYR A 4 7.51 -20.88 19.76
C TYR A 4 8.72 -19.95 19.68
N HIS A 5 9.65 -20.09 20.63
CA HIS A 5 11.03 -19.67 20.46
C HIS A 5 11.60 -20.56 19.35
N MET A 6 11.62 -20.06 18.13
CA MET A 6 12.44 -20.63 17.09
C MET A 6 13.91 -20.42 17.48
N GLN A 7 14.56 -21.43 18.08
CA GLN A 7 16.00 -21.52 18.00
C GLN A 7 16.33 -21.68 16.52
N MET A 8 16.80 -20.58 15.92
CA MET A 8 17.36 -20.63 14.58
C MET A 8 18.52 -21.61 14.60
N GLN A 9 18.35 -22.77 14.00
CA GLN A 9 19.48 -23.63 13.66
C GLN A 9 20.36 -22.82 12.69
N GLN A 10 21.68 -22.89 12.84
CA GLN A 10 22.68 -22.02 12.21
C GLN A 10 22.83 -22.18 10.69
N GLU A 11 21.94 -22.92 10.03
CA GLU A 11 21.98 -23.23 8.60
C GLU A 11 20.80 -22.55 7.91
N ASN A 12 21.09 -21.57 7.05
CA ASN A 12 20.19 -20.80 6.19
C ASN A 12 19.43 -19.65 6.90
N ILE A 13 20.16 -18.60 7.24
CA ILE A 13 19.59 -17.30 7.60
C ILE A 13 19.82 -16.36 6.41
N ASP A 14 18.75 -15.84 5.86
CA ASP A 14 18.78 -14.80 4.85
C ASP A 14 18.67 -13.41 5.51
N THR A 15 18.71 -12.37 4.70
CA THR A 15 18.54 -10.99 5.14
C THR A 15 17.50 -10.28 4.29
N GLY A 16 16.82 -9.32 4.89
CA GLY A 16 15.94 -8.37 4.24
C GLY A 16 16.28 -6.96 4.66
N GLN A 17 15.87 -6.01 3.88
CA GLN A 17 16.09 -4.60 4.13
C GLN A 17 14.90 -3.98 4.86
N TYR A 18 15.17 -3.01 5.73
CA TYR A 18 14.16 -2.35 6.52
C TYR A 18 14.41 -0.83 6.60
N GLN A 19 13.35 -0.05 6.47
CA GLN A 19 13.41 1.40 6.59
C GLN A 19 12.17 1.93 7.31
N VAL A 20 12.35 2.85 8.26
CA VAL A 20 11.24 3.53 8.94
C VAL A 20 11.11 4.96 8.38
N THR A 21 9.87 5.39 8.18
CA THR A 21 9.55 6.79 7.87
C THR A 21 8.68 7.36 8.97
N VAL A 22 9.04 8.54 9.49
CA VAL A 22 8.36 9.18 10.61
C VAL A 22 7.88 10.56 10.19
N SER A 23 6.59 10.83 10.38
CA SER A 23 5.97 12.12 10.08
C SER A 23 5.01 12.55 11.20
N ASP A 24 4.72 13.83 11.23
CA ASP A 24 3.70 14.43 12.09
C ASP A 24 2.30 14.06 11.55
N ARG A 25 1.45 13.54 12.42
CA ARG A 25 0.10 13.11 12.07
C ARG A 25 -0.81 14.24 11.58
N LEU A 26 -0.61 15.47 12.08
CA LEU A 26 -1.49 16.59 11.78
C LEU A 26 -1.21 17.23 10.42
N ASN A 27 0.08 17.25 10.00
CA ASN A 27 0.48 18.03 8.84
C ASN A 27 1.33 17.22 7.83
N ASN A 28 1.54 15.91 8.08
CA ASN A 28 2.36 14.99 7.28
C ASN A 28 3.80 15.46 7.04
N ARG A 29 4.30 16.43 7.84
CA ARG A 29 5.70 16.86 7.73
C ARG A 29 6.64 15.80 8.26
N PRO A 30 7.78 15.57 7.60
CA PRO A 30 8.79 14.64 8.10
C PRO A 30 9.33 15.10 9.47
N ILE A 31 9.59 14.15 10.35
CA ILE A 31 10.21 14.40 11.64
C ILE A 31 11.67 13.98 11.54
N GLU A 32 12.58 14.97 11.59
CA GLU A 32 14.02 14.78 11.62
C GLU A 32 14.48 14.41 13.04
N ASN A 33 15.57 13.63 13.13
CA ASN A 33 16.19 13.21 14.41
C ASN A 33 15.25 12.40 15.32
N ALA A 34 14.18 11.79 14.80
CA ALA A 34 13.42 10.80 15.54
C ALA A 34 14.30 9.58 15.79
N ARG A 35 14.45 9.21 17.07
CA ARG A 35 15.20 8.03 17.47
C ARG A 35 14.36 6.78 17.26
N VAL A 36 14.89 5.82 16.53
CA VAL A 36 14.24 4.56 16.20
C VAL A 36 15.07 3.41 16.74
N ARG A 37 14.52 2.64 17.68
CA ARG A 37 15.12 1.42 18.20
C ARG A 37 14.40 0.22 17.63
N ILE A 38 15.17 -0.76 17.17
CA ILE A 38 14.68 -2.00 16.56
C ILE A 38 15.13 -3.18 17.41
N SER A 39 14.20 -4.09 17.70
CA SER A 39 14.43 -5.34 18.42
C SER A 39 13.59 -6.46 17.79
N TYR A 40 13.91 -7.72 18.10
CA TYR A 40 12.99 -8.82 17.78
C TYR A 40 11.70 -8.70 18.59
N THR A 41 10.54 -8.98 17.99
CA THR A 41 9.25 -8.89 18.70
C THR A 41 9.19 -9.83 19.92
N GLY A 42 9.88 -10.96 19.90
CA GLY A 42 10.01 -11.86 21.05
C GLY A 42 10.98 -11.40 22.17
N ALA A 43 11.77 -10.35 21.90
CA ALA A 43 12.76 -9.81 22.84
C ALA A 43 12.85 -8.27 22.74
N PRO A 44 11.76 -7.53 23.05
CA PRO A 44 11.66 -6.10 22.78
C PRO A 44 12.66 -5.25 23.58
N ASP A 45 13.16 -5.75 24.70
CA ASP A 45 14.16 -5.08 25.54
C ASP A 45 15.60 -5.24 25.02
N SER A 46 15.81 -6.10 24.01
CA SER A 46 17.12 -6.37 23.39
C SER A 46 17.25 -5.61 22.08
N THR A 47 17.62 -4.33 22.16
CA THR A 47 17.86 -3.49 20.98
C THR A 47 18.96 -4.09 20.09
N ILE A 48 18.62 -4.32 18.82
CA ILE A 48 19.54 -4.81 17.79
C ILE A 48 20.19 -3.62 17.07
N GLU A 49 19.37 -2.62 16.71
CA GLU A 49 19.78 -1.42 15.99
C GLU A 49 19.14 -0.18 16.63
N GLU A 50 19.88 0.91 16.67
CA GLU A 50 19.39 2.25 17.02
C GLU A 50 19.86 3.24 15.96
N VAL A 51 18.92 3.91 15.34
CA VAL A 51 19.17 4.88 14.27
C VAL A 51 18.29 6.12 14.44
N ALA A 52 18.61 7.18 13.70
CA ALA A 52 17.81 8.40 13.67
C ALA A 52 17.31 8.69 12.24
N THR A 53 16.21 9.42 12.16
CA THR A 53 15.66 9.89 10.90
C THR A 53 16.39 11.12 10.36
N ASP A 54 16.49 11.22 9.04
CA ASP A 54 17.01 12.38 8.30
C ASP A 54 15.97 13.51 8.16
N SER A 55 16.31 14.57 7.46
CA SER A 55 15.40 15.71 7.17
C SER A 55 14.17 15.33 6.33
N SER A 56 14.15 14.15 5.73
CA SER A 56 12.99 13.59 5.04
C SER A 56 12.17 12.64 5.93
N GLY A 57 12.51 12.56 7.23
CA GLY A 57 11.86 11.68 8.19
C GLY A 57 12.19 10.20 8.01
N ARG A 58 13.27 9.84 7.30
CA ARG A 58 13.63 8.45 7.00
C ARG A 58 14.86 8.01 7.76
N THR A 59 14.84 6.77 8.25
CA THR A 59 16.07 6.12 8.71
C THR A 59 16.95 5.72 7.51
N PRO A 60 18.24 5.46 7.72
CA PRO A 60 19.01 4.64 6.79
C PRO A 60 18.29 3.30 6.54
N VAL A 61 18.58 2.68 5.38
CA VAL A 61 18.17 1.30 5.13
C VAL A 61 19.03 0.37 5.99
N ILE A 62 18.39 -0.50 6.75
CA ILE A 62 19.01 -1.41 7.69
C ILE A 62 18.85 -2.83 7.18
N GLU A 63 19.89 -3.65 7.25
CA GLU A 63 19.84 -5.07 6.95
C GLU A 63 19.45 -5.85 8.21
N LEU A 64 18.38 -6.64 8.14
CA LEU A 64 17.85 -7.43 9.24
C LEU A 64 17.76 -8.92 8.85
N LYS A 65 17.95 -9.80 9.82
CA LYS A 65 17.89 -11.25 9.62
C LYS A 65 16.47 -11.72 9.33
N THR A 66 16.36 -12.65 8.38
CA THR A 66 15.08 -13.26 7.99
C THR A 66 15.20 -14.78 7.91
N PRO A 67 14.09 -15.52 7.94
CA PRO A 67 14.08 -16.91 7.49
C PRO A 67 14.48 -17.01 6.02
N PRO A 68 14.81 -18.23 5.53
CA PRO A 68 15.15 -18.48 4.14
C PRO A 68 14.07 -18.01 3.16
N LEU A 69 14.49 -17.49 2.01
CA LEU A 69 13.61 -17.04 0.93
C LEU A 69 12.59 -18.11 0.52
N GLU A 70 12.99 -19.36 0.48
CA GLU A 70 12.17 -20.49 0.09
C GLU A 70 10.89 -20.62 0.91
N TYR A 71 10.88 -20.17 2.18
CA TYR A 71 9.69 -20.24 3.05
C TYR A 71 8.54 -19.33 2.59
N SER A 72 8.85 -18.29 1.83
CA SER A 72 7.83 -17.43 1.21
C SER A 72 7.50 -17.84 -0.23
N MET A 73 8.30 -18.73 -0.84
CA MET A 73 8.13 -19.18 -2.22
C MET A 73 7.26 -20.44 -2.33
N GLU A 74 7.12 -21.19 -1.25
CA GLU A 74 6.32 -22.41 -1.17
C GLU A 74 5.38 -22.36 0.03
N PRO A 75 4.21 -23.01 -0.04
CA PRO A 75 3.28 -23.04 1.09
C PRO A 75 3.75 -24.05 2.17
N VAL A 76 4.67 -23.61 3.01
CA VAL A 76 5.27 -24.38 4.11
C VAL A 76 4.65 -24.04 5.46
N GLU A 77 4.92 -24.86 6.49
CA GLU A 77 4.46 -24.63 7.86
C GLU A 77 5.36 -23.65 8.64
N GLN A 78 6.56 -23.39 8.12
CA GLN A 78 7.51 -22.48 8.73
C GLN A 78 7.12 -21.01 8.44
N GLN A 79 7.30 -20.13 9.45
CA GLN A 79 7.07 -18.70 9.28
C GLN A 79 8.07 -18.13 8.26
N PRO A 80 7.58 -17.47 7.19
CA PRO A 80 8.44 -17.01 6.10
C PRO A 80 9.06 -15.63 6.31
N TYR A 81 8.83 -14.99 7.43
CA TYR A 81 9.31 -13.63 7.77
C TYR A 81 9.78 -13.57 9.22
N SER A 82 10.66 -12.62 9.51
CA SER A 82 10.94 -12.21 10.88
C SER A 82 10.03 -11.08 11.32
N GLU A 83 9.71 -11.04 12.62
CA GLU A 83 8.92 -9.98 13.24
C GLU A 83 9.81 -9.09 14.11
N TYR A 84 9.73 -7.79 13.86
CA TYR A 84 10.48 -6.78 14.59
C TYR A 84 9.57 -5.81 15.32
N THR A 85 9.99 -5.36 16.49
CA THR A 85 9.37 -4.28 17.25
C THR A 85 10.20 -3.02 17.08
N ILE A 86 9.52 -1.93 16.75
CA ILE A 86 10.11 -0.62 16.54
C ILE A 86 9.58 0.32 17.61
N GLN A 87 10.48 0.94 18.36
CA GLN A 87 10.17 2.01 19.31
C GLN A 87 10.68 3.32 18.76
N ILE A 88 9.80 4.33 18.71
CA ILE A 88 10.06 5.62 18.08
C ILE A 88 9.83 6.71 19.12
N GLU A 89 10.84 7.57 19.28
CA GLU A 89 10.82 8.73 20.16
C GLU A 89 11.31 9.97 19.40
N ALA A 90 10.60 11.08 19.54
CA ALA A 90 11.00 12.37 18.98
C ALA A 90 10.62 13.48 19.95
N GLU A 91 11.45 14.54 20.02
CA GLU A 91 11.21 15.69 20.90
C GLU A 91 9.89 16.39 20.53
N GLY A 92 9.02 16.57 21.51
CA GLY A 92 7.70 17.21 21.33
C GLY A 92 6.60 16.27 20.81
N PHE A 93 6.87 14.97 20.67
CA PHE A 93 5.92 13.97 20.19
C PHE A 93 5.70 12.85 21.19
N GLU A 94 4.50 12.26 21.13
CA GLU A 94 4.19 11.06 21.90
C GLU A 94 5.01 9.86 21.41
N PRO A 95 5.67 9.09 22.32
CA PRO A 95 6.41 7.91 21.91
C PRO A 95 5.48 6.83 21.37
N LYS A 96 5.98 6.05 20.41
CA LYS A 96 5.20 5.01 19.73
C LYS A 96 5.96 3.72 19.59
N GLU A 97 5.25 2.61 19.76
CA GLU A 97 5.74 1.26 19.50
C GLU A 97 4.91 0.60 18.40
N VAL A 98 5.59 -0.03 17.45
CA VAL A 98 4.99 -0.92 16.45
C VAL A 98 5.61 -2.29 16.62
N ALA A 99 4.84 -3.26 17.08
CA ALA A 99 5.26 -4.64 17.27
C ALA A 99 4.76 -5.53 16.14
N GLY A 100 5.55 -6.51 15.72
CA GLY A 100 5.18 -7.47 14.68
C GLY A 100 5.40 -6.95 13.25
N SER A 101 6.21 -5.91 13.04
CA SER A 101 6.58 -5.47 11.70
C SER A 101 7.36 -6.56 10.97
N GLN A 102 6.94 -6.91 9.75
CA GLN A 102 7.39 -8.11 9.05
C GLN A 102 8.48 -7.79 8.03
N VAL A 103 9.54 -8.59 8.04
CA VAL A 103 10.65 -8.49 7.08
C VAL A 103 10.82 -9.84 6.38
N LEU A 104 10.74 -9.83 5.06
CA LEU A 104 10.96 -10.99 4.17
C LEU A 104 12.37 -10.95 3.59
N ALA A 105 12.92 -12.11 3.27
CA ALA A 105 14.19 -12.22 2.59
C ALA A 105 14.21 -11.45 1.25
N ASP A 106 15.35 -10.86 0.90
CA ASP A 106 15.60 -10.16 -0.36
C ASP A 106 14.60 -9.04 -0.70
N THR A 107 13.86 -8.52 0.31
CA THR A 107 12.89 -7.44 0.10
C THR A 107 13.22 -6.22 0.96
N LEU A 108 12.77 -5.04 0.50
CA LEU A 108 12.76 -3.83 1.32
C LEU A 108 11.38 -3.64 1.95
N SER A 109 11.32 -3.76 3.27
CA SER A 109 10.14 -3.42 4.08
C SER A 109 10.22 -1.97 4.53
N ARG A 110 9.16 -1.19 4.32
CA ARG A 110 9.03 0.19 4.79
C ARG A 110 7.96 0.27 5.86
N GLN A 111 8.30 0.87 7.02
CA GLN A 111 7.37 1.12 8.11
C GLN A 111 6.99 2.60 8.12
N PRO A 112 5.88 3.00 7.49
CA PRO A 112 5.36 4.34 7.66
C PRO A 112 4.79 4.49 9.06
N THR A 113 5.12 5.59 9.72
CA THR A 113 4.66 5.88 11.07
C THR A 113 4.39 7.37 11.23
N THR A 114 3.25 7.69 11.82
CA THR A 114 2.93 9.06 12.22
C THR A 114 2.98 9.19 13.73
N LEU A 115 3.51 10.30 14.25
CA LEU A 115 3.51 10.62 15.68
C LEU A 115 2.50 11.75 15.95
N ASN A 116 1.85 11.69 17.12
CA ASN A 116 1.06 12.80 17.63
C ASN A 116 1.96 13.80 18.32
N VAL A 117 1.66 15.08 18.20
CA VAL A 117 2.27 16.12 19.05
C VAL A 117 1.90 15.84 20.49
N MET A 118 2.89 15.93 21.41
CA MET A 118 2.69 15.70 22.83
C MET A 118 1.77 16.77 23.41
N GLU A 119 0.57 16.36 23.82
CA GLU A 119 -0.30 17.17 24.66
C GLU A 119 0.03 16.89 26.13
N SER A 120 -0.50 17.67 27.07
CA SER A 120 -0.17 17.55 28.52
C SER A 120 -0.51 16.15 29.07
N GLY A 121 0.51 15.31 29.23
CA GLY A 121 0.46 13.93 29.72
C GLY A 121 1.08 12.97 28.70
N GLU A 122 2.07 12.18 29.12
CA GLU A 122 2.67 11.16 28.25
C GLU A 122 1.62 10.09 27.92
N THR A 123 1.18 10.03 26.65
CA THR A 123 0.40 8.91 26.12
C THR A 123 1.31 8.05 25.24
N PHE A 124 1.49 6.81 25.63
CA PHE A 124 2.24 5.82 24.84
C PHE A 124 1.32 5.11 23.86
N GLN A 125 1.66 5.16 22.58
CA GLN A 125 0.89 4.49 21.53
C GLN A 125 1.55 3.15 21.18
N ARG A 126 0.76 2.08 21.20
CA ARG A 126 1.20 0.76 20.76
C ARG A 126 0.34 0.23 19.63
N ILE A 127 0.99 -0.19 18.54
CA ILE A 127 0.38 -0.91 17.44
C ILE A 127 0.93 -2.33 17.44
N VAL A 128 0.05 -3.30 17.20
CA VAL A 128 0.45 -4.70 17.01
C VAL A 128 0.00 -5.16 15.64
N ILE A 129 0.95 -5.52 14.79
CA ILE A 129 0.70 -6.10 13.48
C ILE A 129 0.50 -7.61 13.67
N PRO A 130 -0.67 -8.15 13.34
CA PRO A 130 -0.93 -9.58 13.44
C PRO A 130 -0.15 -10.38 12.39
N PRO A 131 -0.03 -11.70 12.56
CA PRO A 131 0.60 -12.57 11.56
C PRO A 131 0.01 -12.43 10.17
N HIS A 132 0.85 -12.69 9.15
CA HIS A 132 0.46 -12.62 7.74
C HIS A 132 -0.63 -13.64 7.39
N THR A 133 -1.60 -13.25 6.56
CA THR A 133 -2.80 -14.04 6.24
C THR A 133 -2.48 -15.41 5.63
N LEU A 134 -1.50 -15.47 4.71
CA LEU A 134 -1.11 -16.73 4.07
C LEU A 134 -0.41 -17.73 5.02
N PHE A 135 0.12 -17.24 6.13
CA PHE A 135 0.84 -18.09 7.10
C PHE A 135 -0.06 -18.55 8.25
N TYR A 136 -0.86 -17.63 8.84
CA TYR A 136 -1.52 -17.91 10.12
C TYR A 136 -2.93 -18.45 9.97
N GLU A 137 -3.84 -17.69 9.42
CA GLU A 137 -5.25 -18.06 9.28
C GLU A 137 -5.87 -17.34 8.08
N TYR A 138 -6.54 -18.14 7.24
CA TYR A 138 -7.31 -17.62 6.10
C TYR A 138 -8.78 -18.05 6.26
N PRO A 139 -9.69 -17.15 6.62
CA PRO A 139 -11.09 -17.49 6.78
C PRO A 139 -11.76 -17.76 5.43
N PRO A 140 -12.74 -18.67 5.36
CA PRO A 140 -13.56 -18.83 4.15
C PRO A 140 -14.24 -17.53 3.77
N LYS A 141 -14.12 -17.14 2.50
CA LYS A 141 -14.82 -15.97 1.98
C LYS A 141 -16.31 -16.23 1.78
N ILE A 142 -17.12 -15.21 2.05
CA ILE A 142 -18.53 -15.19 1.75
C ILE A 142 -18.69 -14.93 0.26
N GLU A 143 -19.38 -15.85 -0.42
CA GLU A 143 -19.63 -15.77 -1.84
C GLU A 143 -20.62 -14.67 -2.18
N GLU A 144 -20.29 -13.89 -3.21
CA GLU A 144 -21.16 -12.85 -3.77
C GLU A 144 -21.17 -12.94 -5.30
N ALA A 145 -22.23 -12.43 -5.93
CA ALA A 145 -22.29 -12.33 -7.39
C ALA A 145 -21.21 -11.40 -7.92
N GLU A 146 -20.53 -11.80 -9.00
CA GLU A 146 -19.50 -11.01 -9.69
C GLU A 146 -20.02 -9.64 -10.11
N ILE A 147 -21.24 -9.63 -10.69
CA ILE A 147 -21.92 -8.41 -11.07
C ILE A 147 -23.11 -8.24 -10.14
N LYS A 148 -23.14 -7.10 -9.45
CA LYS A 148 -24.26 -6.77 -8.56
C LYS A 148 -25.45 -6.33 -9.41
N PRO A 149 -26.65 -6.92 -9.19
CA PRO A 149 -27.84 -6.42 -9.86
C PRO A 149 -28.11 -4.97 -9.42
N ILE A 150 -28.43 -4.12 -10.37
CA ILE A 150 -28.96 -2.78 -10.09
C ILE A 150 -30.40 -3.04 -9.60
N ASN A 151 -30.65 -2.84 -8.32
CA ASN A 151 -32.00 -2.98 -7.80
C ASN A 151 -32.86 -1.82 -8.28
N GLU A 152 -34.08 -2.13 -8.77
CA GLU A 152 -35.12 -1.15 -9.15
C GLU A 152 -35.57 -0.27 -7.97
N ASN A 153 -35.11 -0.56 -6.75
CA ASN A 153 -35.47 0.07 -5.49
C ASN A 153 -34.66 1.33 -5.12
N GLY A 154 -33.92 1.91 -6.07
CA GLY A 154 -33.24 3.20 -5.84
C GLY A 154 -31.85 3.10 -5.22
N GLU A 155 -31.18 1.95 -5.31
CA GLU A 155 -29.75 1.84 -4.96
C GLU A 155 -28.90 2.81 -5.78
N ILE A 156 -28.00 3.51 -5.08
CA ILE A 156 -27.07 4.44 -5.71
C ILE A 156 -25.94 3.62 -6.36
N VAL A 157 -25.84 3.70 -7.68
CA VAL A 157 -24.70 3.20 -8.44
C VAL A 157 -24.05 4.38 -9.13
N LEU A 158 -22.72 4.49 -9.04
CA LEU A 158 -22.01 5.59 -9.66
C LEU A 158 -22.17 5.51 -11.20
N SER A 159 -22.30 6.66 -11.84
CA SER A 159 -22.45 6.72 -13.31
C SER A 159 -21.15 6.40 -14.07
N LYS A 160 -20.02 6.42 -13.40
CA LYS A 160 -18.67 6.15 -13.92
C LYS A 160 -17.80 5.47 -12.85
N VAL A 161 -16.74 4.79 -13.31
CA VAL A 161 -15.73 4.24 -12.41
C VAL A 161 -14.78 5.34 -12.00
N VAL A 162 -14.66 5.56 -10.70
CA VAL A 162 -13.83 6.61 -10.09
C VAL A 162 -12.90 5.97 -9.08
N VAL A 163 -11.61 6.29 -9.16
CA VAL A 163 -10.67 6.05 -8.06
C VAL A 163 -10.94 7.11 -7.00
N PRO A 164 -11.43 6.73 -5.80
CA PRO A 164 -11.70 7.70 -4.74
C PRO A 164 -10.40 8.20 -4.11
N GLU A 165 -10.43 9.37 -3.49
CA GLU A 165 -9.31 9.86 -2.70
C GLU A 165 -9.09 9.00 -1.46
N TYR A 166 -10.18 8.66 -0.77
CA TYR A 166 -10.18 7.86 0.46
C TYR A 166 -11.12 6.67 0.36
N ILE A 167 -10.71 5.58 0.99
CA ILE A 167 -11.55 4.43 1.34
C ILE A 167 -11.88 4.53 2.82
N VAL A 168 -13.15 4.40 3.19
CA VAL A 168 -13.57 4.28 4.59
C VAL A 168 -13.54 2.80 4.94
N VAL A 169 -12.56 2.39 5.74
CA VAL A 169 -12.35 1.01 6.18
C VAL A 169 -13.00 0.80 7.54
N HIS A 170 -13.94 -0.12 7.64
CA HIS A 170 -14.48 -0.61 8.90
C HIS A 170 -13.56 -1.72 9.44
N ASP A 171 -12.89 -1.48 10.57
CA ASP A 171 -11.83 -2.37 11.08
C ASP A 171 -12.39 -3.56 11.86
N GLY A 172 -13.21 -4.35 11.18
CA GLY A 172 -13.85 -5.55 11.72
C GLY A 172 -14.83 -6.19 10.74
N PRO A 173 -15.56 -7.22 11.17
CA PRO A 173 -16.68 -7.79 10.42
C PRO A 173 -17.82 -6.77 10.31
N VAL A 174 -18.65 -6.87 9.25
CA VAL A 174 -19.74 -5.94 8.92
C VAL A 174 -20.64 -5.56 10.11
N ASN A 175 -20.91 -6.52 11.00
CA ASN A 175 -21.87 -6.36 12.11
C ASN A 175 -21.19 -5.98 13.45
N ASP A 176 -19.89 -5.71 13.45
CA ASP A 176 -19.18 -5.30 14.67
C ASP A 176 -19.35 -3.80 14.91
N SER A 177 -20.36 -3.41 15.66
CA SER A 177 -20.62 -2.00 15.99
C SER A 177 -19.56 -1.35 16.89
N ALA A 178 -18.64 -2.13 17.46
CA ALA A 178 -17.53 -1.61 18.28
C ALA A 178 -16.29 -1.30 17.43
N ALA A 179 -16.23 -1.80 16.18
CA ALA A 179 -15.13 -1.55 15.26
C ALA A 179 -15.12 -0.09 14.78
N GLY A 180 -13.92 0.50 14.71
CA GLY A 180 -13.73 1.87 14.24
C GLY A 180 -13.73 1.97 12.72
N ASN A 181 -14.09 3.14 12.20
CA ASN A 181 -13.99 3.47 10.78
C ASN A 181 -12.73 4.34 10.55
N TYR A 182 -11.89 3.93 9.60
CA TYR A 182 -10.65 4.61 9.25
C TYR A 182 -10.74 5.18 7.83
N TYR A 183 -10.41 6.47 7.68
CA TYR A 183 -10.27 7.11 6.38
C TYR A 183 -8.84 6.86 5.87
N VAL A 184 -8.71 6.02 4.87
CA VAL A 184 -7.41 5.60 4.32
C VAL A 184 -7.33 6.03 2.86
N ARG A 185 -6.23 6.65 2.44
CA ARG A 185 -6.03 6.97 1.02
C ARG A 185 -6.11 5.71 0.18
N TYR A 186 -6.72 5.79 -1.00
CA TYR A 186 -6.96 4.62 -1.84
C TYR A 186 -5.69 3.80 -2.10
N LYS A 187 -4.59 4.45 -2.52
CA LYS A 187 -3.34 3.74 -2.77
C LYS A 187 -2.77 3.10 -1.51
N ASP A 188 -2.82 3.79 -0.38
CA ASP A 188 -2.33 3.25 0.90
C ASP A 188 -3.17 2.06 1.36
N TYR A 189 -4.49 2.07 1.09
CA TYR A 189 -5.36 0.92 1.32
C TYR A 189 -4.92 -0.28 0.49
N ILE A 190 -4.72 -0.12 -0.83
CA ILE A 190 -4.30 -1.20 -1.73
C ILE A 190 -2.92 -1.76 -1.34
N LYS A 191 -1.95 -0.88 -1.04
CA LYS A 191 -0.60 -1.27 -0.59
C LYS A 191 -0.64 -2.08 0.70
N ASN A 192 -1.47 -1.67 1.65
CA ASN A 192 -1.67 -2.34 2.93
C ASN A 192 -2.27 -3.73 2.74
N VAL A 193 -3.36 -3.83 2.00
CA VAL A 193 -4.03 -5.11 1.70
C VAL A 193 -3.07 -6.07 0.99
N ALA A 194 -2.41 -5.63 -0.09
CA ALA A 194 -1.47 -6.46 -0.82
C ALA A 194 -0.32 -6.93 0.07
N SER A 195 0.25 -6.04 0.90
CA SER A 195 1.31 -6.41 1.87
C SER A 195 0.82 -7.33 2.99
N SER A 196 -0.49 -7.47 3.20
CA SER A 196 -1.10 -8.35 4.20
C SER A 196 -1.54 -9.70 3.63
N GLU A 197 -1.74 -9.79 2.32
CA GLU A 197 -2.37 -10.96 1.68
C GLU A 197 -1.49 -11.70 0.69
N ILE A 198 -0.37 -11.11 0.19
CA ILE A 198 0.58 -11.78 -0.71
C ILE A 198 2.02 -11.51 -0.28
N TYR A 199 2.94 -12.40 -0.62
CA TYR A 199 4.36 -12.18 -0.33
C TYR A 199 5.04 -11.34 -1.41
N ALA A 200 5.82 -10.36 -0.97
CA ALA A 200 6.56 -9.46 -1.85
C ALA A 200 7.75 -10.12 -2.58
N THR A 201 8.07 -11.36 -2.22
CA THR A 201 9.07 -12.22 -2.83
C THR A 201 8.58 -12.93 -4.10
N TRP A 202 7.27 -12.89 -4.36
CA TRP A 202 6.69 -13.56 -5.53
C TRP A 202 7.07 -12.87 -6.85
N PRO A 203 6.98 -13.58 -7.99
CA PRO A 203 7.23 -12.99 -9.31
C PRO A 203 6.41 -11.71 -9.54
N ASP A 204 7.00 -10.74 -10.21
CA ASP A 204 6.39 -9.41 -10.45
C ASP A 204 5.00 -9.52 -11.10
N ASP A 205 4.84 -10.37 -12.12
CA ASP A 205 3.55 -10.60 -12.77
C ASP A 205 2.50 -11.24 -11.83
N THR A 206 2.93 -12.08 -10.89
CA THR A 206 2.04 -12.61 -9.85
C THR A 206 1.55 -11.49 -8.92
N ILE A 207 2.48 -10.64 -8.46
CA ILE A 207 2.13 -9.50 -7.60
C ILE A 207 1.18 -8.55 -8.34
N ARG A 208 1.46 -8.24 -9.62
CA ARG A 208 0.59 -7.42 -10.49
C ARG A 208 -0.81 -8.01 -10.63
N ALA A 209 -0.93 -9.30 -10.89
CA ALA A 209 -2.22 -9.99 -11.03
C ALA A 209 -3.05 -9.89 -9.74
N ASN A 210 -2.44 -10.14 -8.58
CA ASN A 210 -3.12 -10.02 -7.29
C ASN A 210 -3.51 -8.57 -6.97
N ILE A 211 -2.65 -7.59 -7.21
CA ILE A 211 -2.95 -6.16 -7.01
C ILE A 211 -4.12 -5.73 -7.91
N LEU A 212 -4.13 -6.10 -9.18
CA LEU A 212 -5.25 -5.81 -10.10
C LEU A 212 -6.58 -6.43 -9.62
N ALA A 213 -6.53 -7.65 -9.05
CA ALA A 213 -7.70 -8.26 -8.44
C ALA A 213 -8.17 -7.49 -7.21
N ILE A 214 -7.27 -7.11 -6.29
CA ILE A 214 -7.59 -6.29 -5.11
C ILE A 214 -8.21 -4.95 -5.52
N MET A 215 -7.63 -4.27 -6.52
CA MET A 215 -8.13 -2.98 -7.00
C MET A 215 -9.52 -3.12 -7.64
N SER A 216 -9.73 -4.12 -8.50
CA SER A 216 -11.02 -4.34 -9.13
C SER A 216 -12.12 -4.63 -8.12
N PHE A 217 -11.82 -5.47 -7.12
CA PHE A 217 -12.73 -5.73 -6.00
C PHE A 217 -13.08 -4.44 -5.24
N THR A 218 -12.05 -3.66 -4.88
CA THR A 218 -12.24 -2.40 -4.15
C THR A 218 -13.07 -1.41 -4.95
N LEU A 219 -12.77 -1.23 -6.25
CA LEU A 219 -13.53 -0.34 -7.11
C LEU A 219 -14.96 -0.84 -7.40
N ASN A 220 -15.21 -2.15 -7.33
CA ASN A 220 -16.56 -2.68 -7.34
C ASN A 220 -17.36 -2.21 -6.12
N ARG A 221 -16.75 -2.28 -4.91
CA ARG A 221 -17.38 -1.78 -3.66
C ARG A 221 -17.71 -0.28 -3.73
N VAL A 222 -16.79 0.51 -4.28
CA VAL A 222 -16.98 1.95 -4.50
C VAL A 222 -18.09 2.20 -5.53
N TYR A 223 -18.00 1.56 -6.70
CA TYR A 223 -18.93 1.77 -7.81
C TYR A 223 -20.37 1.43 -7.45
N THR A 224 -20.58 0.34 -6.71
CA THR A 224 -21.90 -0.16 -6.31
C THR A 224 -22.41 0.45 -5.00
N GLU A 225 -21.63 1.29 -4.34
CA GLU A 225 -21.96 1.82 -2.99
C GLU A 225 -22.45 0.70 -2.04
N TRP A 226 -21.81 -0.46 -2.12
CA TRP A 226 -22.31 -1.74 -1.61
C TRP A 226 -22.77 -1.73 -0.16
N TYR A 227 -21.96 -1.15 0.72
CA TYR A 227 -22.31 -1.06 2.14
C TYR A 227 -23.21 0.14 2.45
N ARG A 228 -23.00 1.27 1.76
CA ARG A 228 -23.81 2.48 1.96
C ARG A 228 -25.26 2.26 1.55
N ASN A 229 -25.52 1.52 0.46
CA ASN A 229 -26.87 1.12 0.07
C ASN A 229 -27.56 0.19 1.09
N LYS A 230 -26.79 -0.38 2.04
CA LYS A 230 -27.32 -1.19 3.16
C LYS A 230 -27.40 -0.42 4.47
N GLY A 231 -27.18 0.90 4.45
CA GLY A 231 -27.26 1.78 5.60
C GLY A 231 -26.00 1.85 6.46
N TYR A 232 -24.87 1.34 5.98
CA TYR A 232 -23.57 1.49 6.64
C TYR A 232 -22.87 2.77 6.18
N ASP A 233 -21.98 3.31 7.02
CA ASP A 233 -21.22 4.54 6.77
C ASP A 233 -19.78 4.31 6.30
N PHE A 234 -19.45 3.09 5.85
CA PHE A 234 -18.13 2.69 5.37
C PHE A 234 -18.18 2.15 3.93
N THR A 235 -17.01 2.11 3.29
CA THR A 235 -16.84 1.61 1.91
C THR A 235 -16.55 0.11 1.88
N ILE A 236 -15.74 -0.39 2.83
CA ILE A 236 -15.20 -1.74 2.83
C ILE A 236 -14.83 -2.17 4.26
N THR A 237 -14.74 -3.47 4.52
CA THR A 237 -14.30 -4.00 5.82
C THR A 237 -12.85 -4.44 5.81
N SER A 238 -12.22 -4.56 6.99
CA SER A 238 -10.89 -5.19 7.15
C SER A 238 -10.96 -6.71 7.27
N SER A 239 -12.15 -7.30 7.13
CA SER A 239 -12.39 -8.72 7.30
C SER A 239 -12.19 -9.49 6.00
N THR A 240 -11.21 -10.40 5.96
CA THR A 240 -10.93 -11.28 4.81
C THR A 240 -12.13 -12.13 4.40
N ALA A 241 -13.04 -12.46 5.32
CA ALA A 241 -14.26 -13.22 4.99
C ALA A 241 -15.21 -12.44 4.09
N TYR A 242 -15.31 -11.13 4.26
CA TYR A 242 -16.21 -10.25 3.51
C TYR A 242 -15.49 -9.54 2.35
N ASP A 243 -14.32 -8.97 2.65
CA ASP A 243 -13.56 -8.14 1.71
C ASP A 243 -12.06 -8.51 1.74
N HIS A 244 -11.21 -7.67 2.32
CA HIS A 244 -9.77 -7.79 2.31
C HIS A 244 -9.16 -7.71 3.72
N LYS A 245 -7.97 -8.25 3.90
CA LYS A 245 -7.20 -8.06 5.13
C LYS A 245 -6.47 -6.71 5.09
N TRP A 246 -7.09 -5.69 5.65
CA TRP A 246 -6.44 -4.44 5.97
C TRP A 246 -5.98 -4.48 7.43
N ILE A 247 -4.79 -3.92 7.74
CA ILE A 247 -4.21 -3.93 9.10
C ILE A 247 -3.70 -2.53 9.43
N TYR A 248 -4.23 -1.94 10.50
CA TYR A 248 -3.77 -0.64 10.98
C TYR A 248 -2.26 -0.65 11.30
N GLY A 249 -1.49 0.28 10.72
CA GLY A 249 -0.05 0.42 10.97
C GLY A 249 0.85 -0.62 10.31
N ARG A 250 0.33 -1.41 9.37
CA ARG A 250 1.09 -2.39 8.59
C ARG A 250 2.30 -1.76 7.88
N ASN A 251 3.45 -2.43 7.92
CA ASN A 251 4.57 -2.13 7.03
C ASN A 251 4.27 -2.52 5.58
N ILE A 252 4.83 -1.78 4.65
CA ILE A 252 4.61 -1.94 3.20
C ILE A 252 5.90 -2.42 2.54
N PHE A 253 5.80 -3.39 1.64
CA PHE A 253 6.94 -3.86 0.87
C PHE A 253 7.16 -3.00 -0.38
N ALA A 254 8.41 -2.65 -0.67
CA ALA A 254 8.75 -1.71 -1.73
C ALA A 254 8.33 -2.16 -3.14
N SER A 255 8.39 -3.47 -3.45
CA SER A 255 7.89 -4.01 -4.72
C SER A 255 6.38 -3.81 -4.89
N ILE A 256 5.61 -4.02 -3.82
CA ILE A 256 4.17 -3.80 -3.79
C ILE A 256 3.86 -2.31 -3.92
N ASP A 257 4.58 -1.45 -3.16
CA ASP A 257 4.45 0.01 -3.23
C ASP A 257 4.60 0.53 -4.67
N ARG A 258 5.68 0.12 -5.34
CA ARG A 258 5.97 0.47 -6.75
C ARG A 258 4.85 0.00 -7.69
N ILE A 259 4.44 -1.26 -7.62
CA ILE A 259 3.43 -1.81 -8.53
C ILE A 259 2.06 -1.13 -8.34
N VAL A 260 1.67 -0.81 -7.11
CA VAL A 260 0.42 -0.06 -6.88
C VAL A 260 0.50 1.33 -7.49
N ASP A 261 1.64 2.03 -7.35
CA ASP A 261 1.81 3.36 -7.95
C ASP A 261 1.79 3.33 -9.50
N GLU A 262 2.19 2.21 -10.12
CA GLU A 262 2.10 1.99 -11.55
C GLU A 262 0.66 1.70 -12.04
N LEU A 263 -0.17 1.04 -11.24
CA LEU A 263 -1.42 0.42 -11.68
C LEU A 263 -2.70 1.01 -11.05
N PHE A 264 -2.62 1.93 -10.10
CA PHE A 264 -3.69 2.28 -9.18
C PHE A 264 -5.03 2.73 -9.81
N GLU A 265 -5.05 3.13 -11.07
CA GLU A 265 -6.28 3.48 -11.78
C GLU A 265 -6.88 2.32 -12.60
N ASN A 266 -6.22 1.15 -12.60
CA ASN A 266 -6.67 0.00 -13.37
C ASN A 266 -7.70 -0.85 -12.60
N TYR A 267 -8.60 -1.47 -13.35
CA TYR A 267 -9.56 -2.44 -12.85
C TYR A 267 -9.92 -3.47 -13.92
N LEU A 268 -10.55 -4.55 -13.52
CA LEU A 268 -10.99 -5.60 -14.41
C LEU A 268 -12.46 -5.43 -14.76
N SER A 269 -12.81 -5.63 -16.04
CA SER A 269 -14.16 -5.47 -16.54
C SER A 269 -14.52 -6.55 -17.57
N ARG A 270 -15.84 -6.72 -17.82
CA ARG A 270 -16.40 -7.57 -18.87
C ARG A 270 -16.81 -6.71 -20.06
N PRO A 271 -16.84 -7.27 -21.29
CA PRO A 271 -17.40 -6.57 -22.46
C PRO A 271 -18.82 -6.07 -22.18
N ASN A 272 -19.07 -4.82 -22.51
CA ASN A 272 -20.37 -4.17 -22.34
C ASN A 272 -20.88 -4.03 -20.90
N VAL A 273 -20.03 -4.30 -19.89
CA VAL A 273 -20.33 -4.10 -18.49
C VAL A 273 -19.42 -3.00 -17.94
N ARG A 274 -19.99 -1.89 -17.48
CA ARG A 274 -19.21 -0.78 -16.91
C ARG A 274 -18.70 -1.10 -15.51
N GLN A 275 -19.48 -1.86 -14.75
CA GLN A 275 -19.14 -2.23 -13.38
C GLN A 275 -17.81 -2.99 -13.32
N PRO A 276 -16.87 -2.61 -12.43
CA PRO A 276 -15.69 -3.41 -12.14
C PRO A 276 -16.07 -4.83 -11.71
N ILE A 277 -15.33 -5.84 -12.13
CA ILE A 277 -15.53 -7.22 -11.68
C ILE A 277 -15.30 -7.29 -10.17
N LEU A 278 -16.21 -7.93 -9.44
CA LEU A 278 -15.96 -8.33 -8.06
C LEU A 278 -15.05 -9.56 -8.07
N THR A 279 -13.77 -9.32 -8.09
CA THR A 279 -12.70 -10.31 -8.21
C THR A 279 -12.47 -11.05 -6.89
N GLN A 280 -13.33 -11.97 -6.55
CA GLN A 280 -13.16 -12.80 -5.36
C GLN A 280 -12.00 -13.79 -5.54
N TYR A 281 -11.30 -14.09 -4.46
CA TYR A 281 -10.16 -15.00 -4.41
C TYR A 281 -10.04 -15.67 -3.04
N CYS A 282 -9.22 -16.71 -2.96
CA CYS A 282 -8.84 -17.39 -1.72
C CYS A 282 -7.34 -17.74 -1.75
N ASP A 283 -6.79 -18.21 -0.66
CA ASP A 283 -5.37 -18.61 -0.64
C ASP A 283 -5.10 -19.86 -1.51
N GLY A 284 -6.05 -20.78 -1.61
CA GLY A 284 -5.95 -22.03 -2.39
C GLY A 284 -5.23 -23.17 -1.67
N LYS A 285 -4.89 -23.00 -0.39
CA LYS A 285 -4.21 -23.98 0.46
C LYS A 285 -4.99 -24.26 1.74
N GLN A 286 -5.14 -23.28 2.59
CA GLN A 286 -5.94 -23.38 3.81
C GLN A 286 -7.43 -23.43 3.47
N VAL A 287 -7.83 -22.65 2.47
CA VAL A 287 -9.20 -22.58 1.96
C VAL A 287 -9.23 -22.85 0.46
N GLN A 288 -10.01 -23.85 0.05
CA GLN A 288 -10.29 -24.05 -1.36
C GLN A 288 -11.37 -23.08 -1.81
N CYS A 289 -11.14 -22.39 -2.94
CA CYS A 289 -12.16 -21.53 -3.52
C CYS A 289 -13.38 -22.38 -3.91
N ARG A 290 -14.56 -21.93 -3.48
CA ARG A 290 -15.82 -22.66 -3.72
C ARG A 290 -16.23 -22.62 -5.20
N ASN A 291 -15.89 -21.56 -5.91
CA ASN A 291 -16.28 -21.33 -7.30
C ASN A 291 -15.11 -21.41 -8.28
N ARG A 292 -15.40 -21.95 -9.48
CA ARG A 292 -14.50 -21.97 -10.63
C ARG A 292 -14.38 -20.57 -11.18
N GLY A 293 -14.19 -19.59 -10.83
CA GLY A 293 -14.09 -18.21 -11.31
C GLY A 293 -13.40 -17.32 -10.30
N TRP A 294 -12.88 -17.96 -9.23
CA TRP A 294 -12.11 -17.26 -8.21
C TRP A 294 -10.62 -17.57 -8.36
N MET A 295 -9.80 -16.58 -8.23
CA MET A 295 -8.35 -16.75 -8.24
C MET A 295 -7.89 -17.38 -6.92
N THR A 296 -6.96 -18.35 -7.02
CA THR A 296 -6.20 -18.81 -5.87
C THR A 296 -4.86 -18.07 -5.82
N GLN A 297 -4.49 -17.51 -4.66
CA GLN A 297 -3.26 -16.76 -4.52
C GLN A 297 -2.03 -17.64 -4.80
N TRP A 298 -1.95 -18.83 -4.20
CA TRP A 298 -0.88 -19.77 -4.51
C TRP A 298 -0.93 -20.31 -5.95
N GLY A 299 -2.13 -20.41 -6.55
CA GLY A 299 -2.27 -20.77 -7.96
C GLY A 299 -1.76 -19.68 -8.90
N SER A 300 -2.00 -18.40 -8.56
CA SER A 300 -1.44 -17.27 -9.33
C SER A 300 0.09 -17.27 -9.26
N LYS A 301 0.66 -17.62 -8.09
CA LYS A 301 2.10 -17.76 -7.91
C LYS A 301 2.67 -18.89 -8.77
N ALA A 302 2.02 -20.05 -8.77
CA ALA A 302 2.45 -21.19 -9.59
C ALA A 302 2.43 -20.90 -11.10
N LEU A 303 1.51 -20.06 -11.57
CA LEU A 303 1.49 -19.60 -12.97
C LEU A 303 2.61 -18.56 -13.25
N GLY A 304 2.84 -17.65 -12.32
CA GLY A 304 3.95 -16.68 -12.44
C GLY A 304 5.31 -17.35 -12.48
N ASP A 305 5.54 -18.42 -11.70
CA ASP A 305 6.76 -19.23 -11.75
C ASP A 305 6.96 -19.90 -13.12
N GLN A 306 5.89 -20.15 -13.85
CA GLN A 306 5.92 -20.69 -15.22
C GLN A 306 6.09 -19.59 -16.28
N GLY A 307 6.23 -18.33 -15.87
CA GLY A 307 6.42 -17.19 -16.76
C GLY A 307 5.14 -16.63 -17.40
N TYR A 308 3.96 -16.93 -16.83
CA TYR A 308 2.72 -16.30 -17.26
C TYR A 308 2.71 -14.82 -16.90
N SER A 309 2.30 -13.96 -17.82
CA SER A 309 2.08 -12.55 -17.57
C SER A 309 0.87 -12.33 -16.65
N ALA A 310 0.78 -11.16 -16.03
CA ALA A 310 -0.33 -10.82 -15.14
C ALA A 310 -1.71 -10.99 -15.79
N ILE A 311 -1.86 -10.60 -17.08
CA ILE A 311 -3.13 -10.73 -17.80
C ILE A 311 -3.47 -12.21 -18.08
N GLU A 312 -2.51 -13.05 -18.37
CA GLU A 312 -2.72 -14.49 -18.60
C GLU A 312 -3.09 -15.19 -17.29
N ILE A 313 -2.44 -14.83 -16.18
CA ILE A 313 -2.80 -15.30 -14.83
C ILE A 313 -4.27 -14.95 -14.55
N LEU A 314 -4.65 -13.69 -14.68
CA LEU A 314 -6.01 -13.23 -14.42
C LEU A 314 -7.03 -13.93 -15.31
N ARG A 315 -6.76 -14.10 -16.61
CA ARG A 315 -7.65 -14.78 -17.54
C ARG A 315 -7.82 -16.25 -17.22
N THR A 316 -6.80 -16.92 -16.69
CA THR A 316 -6.90 -18.31 -16.27
C THR A 316 -7.99 -18.50 -15.20
N PHE A 317 -8.17 -17.53 -14.31
CA PHE A 317 -9.15 -17.61 -13.22
C PHE A 317 -10.48 -16.92 -13.56
N TYR A 318 -10.44 -15.68 -14.11
CA TYR A 318 -11.63 -14.86 -14.33
C TYR A 318 -12.20 -14.97 -15.76
N GLY A 319 -11.57 -15.75 -16.63
CA GLY A 319 -12.04 -16.00 -18.02
C GLY A 319 -11.41 -15.10 -19.08
N ASN A 320 -11.41 -15.61 -20.32
CA ASN A 320 -10.72 -14.99 -21.45
C ASN A 320 -11.39 -13.70 -21.95
N ASP A 321 -12.63 -13.45 -21.59
CA ASP A 321 -13.39 -12.27 -21.93
C ASP A 321 -13.15 -11.09 -20.97
N MET A 322 -12.34 -11.31 -19.93
CA MET A 322 -11.91 -10.26 -19.02
C MET A 322 -10.80 -9.41 -19.65
N TYR A 323 -10.85 -8.10 -19.44
CA TYR A 323 -9.81 -7.15 -19.85
C TYR A 323 -9.52 -6.12 -18.74
N ILE A 324 -8.31 -5.54 -18.79
CA ILE A 324 -7.90 -4.46 -17.91
C ILE A 324 -8.41 -3.15 -18.49
N ASN A 325 -9.10 -2.36 -17.67
CA ASN A 325 -9.61 -1.04 -18.02
C ASN A 325 -9.02 0.02 -17.09
N VAL A 326 -9.22 1.28 -17.40
CA VAL A 326 -8.75 2.44 -16.66
C VAL A 326 -9.96 3.21 -16.12
N ALA A 327 -9.88 3.66 -14.88
CA ALA A 327 -10.94 4.45 -14.26
C ALA A 327 -11.16 5.79 -14.99
N GLU A 328 -12.42 6.19 -15.11
CA GLU A 328 -12.80 7.39 -15.85
C GLU A 328 -12.41 8.70 -15.14
N ALA A 329 -12.15 8.64 -13.83
CA ALA A 329 -11.73 9.78 -13.03
C ALA A 329 -10.95 9.34 -11.78
N ILE A 330 -10.10 10.23 -11.27
CA ILE A 330 -9.37 10.11 -10.01
C ILE A 330 -9.75 11.31 -9.15
N SER A 331 -10.28 11.05 -7.96
CA SER A 331 -10.67 12.10 -7.01
C SER A 331 -9.46 12.63 -6.22
N GLY A 332 -9.54 13.88 -5.75
CA GLY A 332 -8.51 14.47 -4.89
C GLY A 332 -7.18 14.81 -5.57
N ILE A 333 -7.09 14.65 -6.89
CA ILE A 333 -5.90 14.96 -7.68
C ILE A 333 -6.10 16.30 -8.41
N PRO A 334 -5.26 17.35 -8.14
CA PRO A 334 -5.43 18.67 -8.73
C PRO A 334 -5.29 18.70 -10.25
N ALA A 335 -4.49 17.77 -10.80
CA ALA A 335 -4.26 17.71 -12.24
C ALA A 335 -4.05 16.27 -12.70
N SER A 336 -4.73 15.92 -13.78
CA SER A 336 -4.55 14.63 -14.46
C SER A 336 -3.23 14.56 -15.21
N TRP A 337 -2.72 13.35 -15.37
CA TRP A 337 -1.57 13.04 -16.19
C TRP A 337 -1.70 13.62 -17.60
N PRO A 338 -0.65 14.26 -18.14
CA PRO A 338 -0.71 14.89 -19.48
C PRO A 338 -0.72 13.90 -20.64
N GLY A 339 -0.47 12.60 -20.39
CA GLY A 339 -0.39 11.57 -21.42
C GLY A 339 1.01 11.38 -22.01
N TYR A 340 2.02 12.06 -21.49
CA TYR A 340 3.43 11.95 -21.91
C TYR A 340 4.37 12.31 -20.76
N ASP A 341 5.56 11.78 -20.80
CA ASP A 341 6.59 12.04 -19.80
C ASP A 341 7.16 13.46 -19.91
N LEU A 342 7.50 14.07 -18.77
CA LEU A 342 8.23 15.32 -18.73
C LEU A 342 9.71 15.02 -18.46
N ASP A 343 10.56 15.45 -19.38
CA ASP A 343 12.00 15.17 -19.41
C ASP A 343 12.76 16.39 -19.91
N ILE A 344 14.10 16.36 -19.88
CA ILE A 344 14.97 17.42 -20.40
C ILE A 344 14.55 17.80 -21.83
N GLY A 345 14.30 19.09 -21.99
CA GLY A 345 13.85 19.67 -23.26
C GLY A 345 12.32 19.81 -23.36
N THR A 346 11.54 19.19 -22.48
CA THR A 346 10.10 19.45 -22.39
C THR A 346 9.87 20.87 -21.87
N SER A 347 8.84 21.56 -22.38
CA SER A 347 8.48 22.90 -21.91
C SER A 347 6.98 23.13 -21.93
N GLY A 348 6.51 24.11 -21.16
CA GLY A 348 5.13 24.54 -21.13
C GLY A 348 4.49 24.48 -19.73
N ASN A 349 3.15 24.62 -19.71
CA ASN A 349 2.40 24.77 -18.46
C ASN A 349 2.50 23.54 -17.53
N LYS A 350 2.63 22.33 -18.07
CA LYS A 350 2.77 21.13 -17.26
C LYS A 350 4.11 21.05 -16.54
N VAL A 351 5.19 21.51 -17.18
CA VAL A 351 6.50 21.65 -16.54
C VAL A 351 6.43 22.73 -15.44
N ARG A 352 5.87 23.91 -15.75
CA ARG A 352 5.68 24.98 -14.77
C ARG A 352 4.90 24.47 -13.54
N GLN A 353 3.82 23.74 -13.75
CA GLN A 353 3.02 23.16 -12.68
C GLN A 353 3.85 22.24 -11.78
N ILE A 354 4.65 21.33 -12.35
CA ILE A 354 5.52 20.44 -11.59
C ILE A 354 6.58 21.23 -10.81
N GLN A 355 7.19 22.24 -11.40
CA GLN A 355 8.16 23.10 -10.72
C GLN A 355 7.54 23.82 -9.51
N GLU A 356 6.34 24.37 -9.65
CA GLU A 356 5.59 25.01 -8.55
C GLU A 356 5.28 23.98 -7.44
N GLN A 357 4.83 22.80 -7.80
CA GLN A 357 4.50 21.74 -6.86
C GLN A 357 5.74 21.21 -6.11
N LEU A 358 6.86 21.00 -6.81
CA LEU A 358 8.13 20.60 -6.18
C LEU A 358 8.61 21.65 -5.19
N ASN A 359 8.49 22.93 -5.51
CA ASN A 359 8.87 24.01 -4.60
C ASN A 359 8.00 24.06 -3.33
N THR A 360 6.68 23.82 -3.48
CA THR A 360 5.79 23.68 -2.32
C THR A 360 6.15 22.46 -1.48
N ILE A 361 6.46 21.33 -2.12
CA ILE A 361 6.91 20.11 -1.42
C ILE A 361 8.23 20.37 -0.70
N ALA A 362 9.16 21.11 -1.29
CA ALA A 362 10.46 21.44 -0.69
C ALA A 362 10.33 22.23 0.63
N GLU A 363 9.24 22.96 0.86
CA GLU A 363 8.97 23.62 2.14
C GLU A 363 8.78 22.61 3.29
N ALA A 364 8.23 21.42 3.00
CA ALA A 364 8.02 20.35 3.97
C ALA A 364 9.15 19.31 3.94
N TYR A 365 9.76 19.11 2.78
CA TYR A 365 10.85 18.16 2.52
C TYR A 365 12.10 18.89 2.02
N PRO A 366 12.90 19.53 2.89
CA PRO A 366 14.03 20.39 2.49
C PRO A 366 15.13 19.68 1.68
N ALA A 367 15.15 18.35 1.67
CA ALA A 367 16.06 17.57 0.82
C ALA A 367 15.69 17.68 -0.68
N VAL A 368 14.44 18.03 -1.03
CA VAL A 368 14.03 18.28 -2.42
C VAL A 368 14.52 19.68 -2.82
N PRO A 369 15.41 19.81 -3.82
CA PRO A 369 15.92 21.12 -4.23
C PRO A 369 14.83 22.01 -4.82
N VAL A 370 14.81 23.27 -4.41
CA VAL A 370 13.98 24.32 -5.04
C VAL A 370 14.49 24.58 -6.44
N VAL A 371 13.57 24.75 -7.39
CA VAL A 371 13.88 24.99 -8.82
C VAL A 371 13.28 26.31 -9.31
N THR A 372 13.87 26.86 -10.38
CA THR A 372 13.30 28.02 -11.07
C THR A 372 11.99 27.63 -11.76
N VAL A 373 10.92 28.39 -11.53
CA VAL A 373 9.59 28.19 -12.14
C VAL A 373 9.54 28.93 -13.48
N ASP A 374 10.15 28.35 -14.50
CA ASP A 374 10.24 28.93 -15.85
C ASP A 374 9.41 28.17 -16.91
N GLY A 375 8.96 26.96 -16.55
CA GLY A 375 8.24 26.07 -17.47
C GLY A 375 9.16 25.36 -18.46
N ILE A 376 10.48 25.28 -18.18
CA ILE A 376 11.47 24.56 -18.98
C ILE A 376 12.04 23.40 -18.15
N TYR A 377 11.91 22.17 -18.62
CA TYR A 377 12.48 21.01 -17.94
C TYR A 377 13.99 20.94 -18.21
N GLY A 378 14.74 21.59 -17.36
CA GLY A 378 16.20 21.66 -17.40
C GLY A 378 16.86 20.68 -16.41
N PRO A 379 18.20 20.69 -16.33
CA PRO A 379 18.97 19.82 -15.40
C PRO A 379 18.63 20.06 -13.93
N GLU A 380 18.27 21.27 -13.52
CA GLU A 380 17.84 21.59 -12.15
C GLU A 380 16.52 20.87 -11.81
N THR A 381 15.52 20.95 -12.71
CA THR A 381 14.24 20.26 -12.55
C THR A 381 14.45 18.75 -12.52
N GLN A 382 15.28 18.21 -13.42
CA GLN A 382 15.62 16.77 -13.44
C GLN A 382 16.24 16.31 -12.11
N ASN A 383 17.18 17.08 -11.57
CA ASN A 383 17.82 16.74 -10.30
C ASN A 383 16.83 16.79 -9.13
N SER A 384 15.96 17.78 -9.08
CA SER A 384 14.91 17.89 -8.06
C SER A 384 13.96 16.69 -8.13
N VAL A 385 13.52 16.32 -9.32
CA VAL A 385 12.68 15.12 -9.54
C VAL A 385 13.39 13.83 -9.10
N ARG A 386 14.68 13.66 -9.44
CA ARG A 386 15.44 12.47 -9.02
C ARG A 386 15.55 12.36 -7.50
N ILE A 387 15.76 13.47 -6.81
CA ILE A 387 15.80 13.50 -5.35
C ILE A 387 14.41 13.22 -4.77
N PHE A 388 13.36 13.83 -5.34
CA PHE A 388 11.97 13.51 -4.99
C PHE A 388 11.69 12.00 -5.12
N GLN A 389 12.03 11.41 -6.26
CA GLN A 389 11.88 9.97 -6.51
C GLN A 389 12.60 9.13 -5.46
N SER A 390 13.84 9.50 -5.11
CA SER A 390 14.61 8.85 -4.04
C SER A 390 13.90 8.92 -2.69
N ILE A 391 13.30 10.07 -2.34
CA ILE A 391 12.60 10.27 -1.07
C ILE A 391 11.33 9.41 -1.01
N PHE A 392 10.57 9.35 -2.09
CA PHE A 392 9.27 8.68 -2.10
C PHE A 392 9.29 7.28 -2.69
N GLY A 393 10.48 6.69 -2.87
CA GLY A 393 10.66 5.28 -3.21
C GLY A 393 10.32 4.92 -4.65
N LEU A 394 10.44 5.88 -5.56
CA LEU A 394 10.29 5.69 -7.00
C LEU A 394 11.64 5.43 -7.68
N ASP A 395 11.61 4.92 -8.91
CA ASP A 395 12.79 4.78 -9.75
C ASP A 395 13.43 6.15 -10.02
N GLN A 396 14.72 6.31 -9.69
CA GLN A 396 15.44 7.60 -9.71
C GLN A 396 15.86 8.01 -11.13
N THR A 397 14.93 8.05 -12.07
CA THR A 397 15.17 8.39 -13.47
C THR A 397 15.40 9.89 -13.69
N GLY A 398 14.83 10.72 -12.83
CA GLY A 398 14.74 12.16 -13.04
C GLY A 398 13.75 12.53 -14.15
N ILE A 399 12.85 11.63 -14.53
CA ILE A 399 11.77 11.83 -15.50
C ILE A 399 10.46 11.87 -14.72
N VAL A 400 9.57 12.80 -15.04
CA VAL A 400 8.21 12.77 -14.50
C VAL A 400 7.39 11.89 -15.41
N ASP A 401 7.48 10.59 -15.17
CA ASP A 401 6.65 9.54 -15.74
C ASP A 401 5.28 9.46 -15.01
N TYR A 402 4.44 8.54 -15.41
CA TYR A 402 3.12 8.35 -14.83
C TYR A 402 3.13 8.16 -13.29
N PRO A 403 3.91 7.22 -12.71
CA PRO A 403 3.99 7.07 -11.26
C PRO A 403 4.51 8.32 -10.55
N THR A 404 5.52 8.96 -11.10
CA THR A 404 6.13 10.17 -10.54
C THR A 404 5.15 11.34 -10.55
N TRP A 405 4.39 11.52 -11.64
CA TRP A 405 3.37 12.56 -11.73
C TRP A 405 2.36 12.44 -10.59
N TYR A 406 1.75 11.28 -10.42
CA TYR A 406 0.73 11.09 -9.40
C TYR A 406 1.29 11.11 -7.98
N LYS A 407 2.53 10.68 -7.77
CA LYS A 407 3.19 10.81 -6.48
C LYS A 407 3.45 12.31 -6.13
N ILE A 408 3.85 13.13 -7.10
CA ILE A 408 3.99 14.58 -6.89
C ILE A 408 2.64 15.20 -6.52
N GLN A 409 1.56 14.86 -7.25
CA GLN A 409 0.21 15.36 -6.93
C GLN A 409 -0.22 14.97 -5.52
N GLU A 410 -0.03 13.72 -5.14
CA GLU A 410 -0.37 13.18 -3.82
C GLU A 410 0.36 13.92 -2.68
N ILE A 411 1.68 14.08 -2.80
CA ILE A 411 2.49 14.74 -1.78
C ILE A 411 2.19 16.25 -1.74
N TYR A 412 2.00 16.87 -2.90
CA TYR A 412 1.60 18.28 -2.99
C TYR A 412 0.28 18.55 -2.24
N VAL A 413 -0.75 17.72 -2.45
CA VAL A 413 -2.04 17.83 -1.73
C VAL A 413 -1.82 17.64 -0.22
N ALA A 414 -1.01 16.65 0.16
CA ALA A 414 -0.72 16.37 1.57
C ALA A 414 -0.05 17.54 2.30
N VAL A 415 0.92 18.21 1.67
CA VAL A 415 1.68 19.30 2.30
C VAL A 415 0.99 20.66 2.17
N SER A 416 0.24 20.89 1.10
CA SER A 416 -0.46 22.16 0.84
C SER A 416 -1.80 22.30 1.55
N ARG A 417 -2.33 21.20 2.13
CA ARG A 417 -3.65 21.13 2.80
C ARG A 417 -4.84 21.59 1.94
N ILE A 418 -4.72 21.55 0.61
CA ILE A 418 -5.79 21.96 -0.30
C ILE A 418 -7.07 21.16 -0.05
N ALA A 419 -6.95 19.87 0.34
CA ALA A 419 -8.09 19.01 0.64
C ALA A 419 -8.84 19.39 1.94
N GLU A 420 -8.19 20.09 2.88
CA GLU A 420 -8.80 20.50 4.15
C GLU A 420 -9.67 21.79 4.02
N LEU A 421 -9.58 22.47 2.89
CA LEU A 421 -10.30 23.72 2.63
C LEU A 421 -11.64 23.55 1.89
N ARG A 422 -12.15 22.32 1.77
CA ARG A 422 -13.42 22.02 1.08
C ARG A 422 -14.45 21.37 1.96
#